data_34edcb471181f967227b4efae9e60a9d
#
_entry.id   34edcb471181f967227b4efae9e60a9d
#
_cell.length_a   1.000
_cell.length_b   1.000
_cell.length_c   1.000
_cell.angle_alpha   90.00
_cell.angle_beta   90.00
_cell.angle_gamma   90.00
#
_symmetry.space_group_name_H-M   'P 1'
#
loop_
_entity.id
_entity.type
_entity.pdbx_description
1 polymer ?
#
loop_
_entity_poly.entity_id
_entity_poly.type
_entity_poly.pdbx_seq_one_letter_code
_entity_poly.pdbx_strand_id
1 'polypeptide(L)'
;MSIEIEVLFMANIKKITGRQIYDSRGNPTVEVDIILDDDSFGRSLVPSGASTGAHEAHELRDGGGELFGKGVTKAVENINNEINNSLVGMDSGDQSLIDTRLIELDGTKNKSRLGANAVLGVSMANAKASSDSKNKHLFQSLGDGFSNILPVPMMNIINGGAHANNSLDFQEFMIMPVSAESFNGAMRMGSEIFHSLKSILSEMGEPTSVGDEGGFAPNFKSPEETLSFLSKAVEKSGYKVGDDIV
;
A
#
# COMPACT_ATOMS: atom_id res chain seq x y z
N MET A 1 28.79 -24.73 24.04
CA MET A 1 28.05 -23.46 23.82
C MET A 1 28.86 -22.68 22.82
N SER A 2 28.63 -22.95 21.53
CA SER A 2 29.30 -22.25 20.40
C SER A 2 28.67 -20.86 20.29
N ILE A 3 29.43 -19.82 20.53
CA ILE A 3 29.07 -18.47 20.18
C ILE A 3 29.19 -18.41 18.67
N GLU A 4 28.08 -18.51 17.95
CA GLU A 4 28.01 -18.09 16.55
C GLU A 4 28.24 -16.58 16.54
N ILE A 5 29.42 -16.17 16.10
CA ILE A 5 29.69 -14.79 15.74
C ILE A 5 28.88 -14.58 14.45
N GLU A 6 27.69 -13.96 14.57
CA GLU A 6 27.03 -13.37 13.40
C GLU A 6 28.04 -12.36 12.80
N VAL A 7 28.68 -12.75 11.72
CA VAL A 7 29.43 -11.80 10.90
C VAL A 7 28.36 -10.87 10.33
N LEU A 8 28.25 -9.66 10.89
CA LEU A 8 27.43 -8.60 10.31
C LEU A 8 27.99 -8.33 8.90
N PHE A 9 27.41 -8.97 7.90
CA PHE A 9 27.61 -8.59 6.50
C PHE A 9 26.95 -7.21 6.32
N MET A 10 27.77 -6.17 6.31
CA MET A 10 27.35 -4.82 5.99
C MET A 10 27.36 -4.71 4.46
N ALA A 11 26.20 -4.78 3.85
CA ALA A 11 26.04 -4.53 2.41
C ALA A 11 25.68 -3.05 2.20
N ASN A 12 26.51 -2.34 1.42
CA ASN A 12 26.34 -0.92 1.18
C ASN A 12 25.52 -0.67 -0.10
N ILE A 13 24.83 0.46 -0.13
CA ILE A 13 24.11 0.90 -1.31
C ILE A 13 25.10 1.18 -2.45
N LYS A 14 25.02 0.40 -3.53
CA LYS A 14 25.82 0.55 -4.74
C LYS A 14 25.17 1.50 -5.73
N LYS A 15 23.84 1.43 -5.86
CA LYS A 15 23.09 2.24 -6.82
C LYS A 15 21.62 2.33 -6.46
N ILE A 16 21.07 3.52 -6.68
CA ILE A 16 19.61 3.78 -6.61
C ILE A 16 19.15 4.23 -8.00
N THR A 17 18.01 3.70 -8.47
CA THR A 17 17.44 4.07 -9.77
C THR A 17 15.94 4.26 -9.64
N GLY A 18 15.45 5.48 -9.92
CA GLY A 18 14.03 5.80 -9.99
C GLY A 18 13.53 5.75 -11.44
N ARG A 19 12.24 5.38 -11.61
CA ARG A 19 11.52 5.40 -12.89
C ARG A 19 10.10 5.87 -12.69
N GLN A 20 9.53 6.51 -13.72
CA GLN A 20 8.09 6.69 -13.80
C GLN A 20 7.45 5.43 -14.37
N ILE A 21 6.43 4.95 -13.69
CA ILE A 21 5.54 3.87 -14.14
C ILE A 21 4.09 4.33 -14.03
N TYR A 22 3.11 3.47 -14.35
CA TYR A 22 1.69 3.78 -14.22
C TYR A 22 1.00 2.85 -13.24
N ASP A 23 0.12 3.40 -12.43
CA ASP A 23 -0.74 2.64 -11.51
C ASP A 23 -1.93 1.98 -12.25
N SER A 24 -2.78 1.24 -11.50
CA SER A 24 -3.96 0.55 -12.05
C SER A 24 -5.03 1.49 -12.60
N ARG A 25 -4.96 2.79 -12.28
CA ARG A 25 -5.85 3.85 -12.78
C ARG A 25 -5.25 4.64 -13.94
N GLY A 26 -4.04 4.26 -14.40
CA GLY A 26 -3.30 4.95 -15.45
C GLY A 26 -2.64 6.25 -15.02
N ASN A 27 -2.54 6.53 -13.71
CA ASN A 27 -1.80 7.70 -13.22
C ASN A 27 -0.31 7.38 -13.09
N PRO A 28 0.58 8.34 -13.41
CA PRO A 28 2.01 8.19 -13.17
C PRO A 28 2.30 7.96 -11.69
N THR A 29 3.24 7.07 -11.42
CA THR A 29 3.79 6.85 -10.08
C THR A 29 5.28 6.51 -10.14
N VAL A 30 5.93 6.41 -8.98
CA VAL A 30 7.37 6.17 -8.87
C VAL A 30 7.64 4.70 -8.60
N GLU A 31 8.58 4.12 -9.36
CA GLU A 31 9.27 2.87 -9.04
C GLU A 31 10.71 3.19 -8.65
N VAL A 32 11.23 2.52 -7.61
CA VAL A 32 12.62 2.65 -7.16
C VAL A 32 13.27 1.28 -7.07
N ASP A 33 14.46 1.16 -7.65
CA ASP A 33 15.37 0.03 -7.49
C ASP A 33 16.58 0.43 -6.66
N ILE A 34 16.97 -0.43 -5.73
CA ILE A 34 18.26 -0.36 -5.02
C ILE A 34 19.04 -1.65 -5.26
N ILE A 35 20.30 -1.49 -5.63
CA ILE A 35 21.30 -2.57 -5.76
C ILE A 35 22.37 -2.32 -4.71
N LEU A 36 22.71 -3.35 -3.94
CA LEU A 36 23.78 -3.33 -2.95
C LEU A 36 25.12 -3.81 -3.59
N ASP A 37 26.22 -3.66 -2.84
CA ASP A 37 27.56 -4.08 -3.31
C ASP A 37 27.76 -5.60 -3.34
N ASP A 38 26.91 -6.36 -2.64
CA ASP A 38 26.78 -7.82 -2.73
C ASP A 38 25.82 -8.29 -3.83
N ASP A 39 25.37 -7.36 -4.71
CA ASP A 39 24.38 -7.55 -5.77
C ASP A 39 22.94 -7.86 -5.29
N SER A 40 22.66 -7.80 -3.99
CA SER A 40 21.29 -7.89 -3.45
C SER A 40 20.42 -6.74 -3.95
N PHE A 41 19.12 -7.01 -4.09
CA PHE A 41 18.20 -6.15 -4.81
C PHE A 41 16.92 -5.86 -4.02
N GLY A 42 16.46 -4.61 -4.09
CA GLY A 42 15.17 -4.20 -3.57
C GLY A 42 14.42 -3.30 -4.55
N ARG A 43 13.13 -3.60 -4.79
CA ARG A 43 12.23 -2.77 -5.61
C ARG A 43 11.04 -2.32 -4.83
N SER A 44 10.70 -1.05 -4.95
CA SER A 44 9.47 -0.47 -4.43
C SER A 44 8.65 0.20 -5.52
N LEU A 45 7.34 0.24 -5.29
CA LEU A 45 6.34 0.93 -6.09
C LEU A 45 5.60 1.84 -5.12
N VAL A 46 5.30 3.07 -5.52
CA VAL A 46 4.70 4.08 -4.64
C VAL A 46 3.37 4.57 -5.21
N PRO A 47 2.32 3.74 -5.20
CA PRO A 47 1.01 4.16 -5.68
C PRO A 47 0.41 5.22 -4.75
N SER A 48 -0.32 6.17 -5.33
CA SER A 48 -1.07 7.16 -4.58
C SER A 48 -2.43 6.64 -4.15
N GLY A 49 -2.96 7.12 -3.02
CA GLY A 49 -4.35 6.94 -2.64
C GLY A 49 -5.32 7.64 -3.59
N ALA A 50 -6.60 7.28 -3.51
CA ALA A 50 -7.67 7.94 -4.25
C ALA A 50 -8.06 9.29 -3.63
N SER A 51 -7.88 9.45 -2.32
CA SER A 51 -8.11 10.67 -1.55
C SER A 51 -6.86 11.04 -0.76
N THR A 52 -6.74 12.30 -0.33
CA THR A 52 -5.62 12.82 0.45
C THR A 52 -6.11 13.52 1.71
N GLY A 53 -5.43 13.29 2.84
CA GLY A 53 -5.68 13.98 4.10
C GLY A 53 -4.92 15.30 4.20
N ALA A 54 -5.44 16.23 5.00
CA ALA A 54 -4.83 17.56 5.18
C ALA A 54 -3.43 17.54 5.81
N HIS A 55 -3.07 16.45 6.49
CA HIS A 55 -1.79 16.28 7.20
C HIS A 55 -0.85 15.28 6.54
N GLU A 56 -1.20 14.77 5.37
CA GLU A 56 -0.33 13.85 4.63
C GLU A 56 0.95 14.55 4.15
N ALA A 57 2.00 13.75 3.99
CA ALA A 57 3.22 14.20 3.35
C ALA A 57 2.95 14.51 1.85
N HIS A 58 3.67 15.49 1.32
CA HIS A 58 3.43 16.00 -0.03
C HIS A 58 3.97 15.05 -1.10
N GLU A 59 3.08 14.52 -1.92
CA GLU A 59 3.45 13.82 -3.13
C GLU A 59 3.89 14.82 -4.22
N LEU A 60 5.14 14.72 -4.68
CA LEU A 60 5.66 15.62 -5.69
C LEU A 60 5.16 15.24 -7.08
N ARG A 61 4.39 16.14 -7.68
CA ARG A 61 3.90 16.07 -9.05
C ARG A 61 4.52 17.18 -9.90
N ASP A 62 4.69 16.92 -11.20
CA ASP A 62 5.38 17.83 -12.11
C ASP A 62 4.60 19.14 -12.33
N GLY A 63 3.27 19.09 -12.27
CA GLY A 63 2.41 20.18 -12.74
C GLY A 63 2.47 20.30 -14.26
N GLY A 64 1.91 21.40 -14.79
CA GLY A 64 1.92 21.65 -16.24
C GLY A 64 0.89 20.87 -17.03
N GLY A 65 1.05 20.78 -18.39
CA GLY A 65 0.05 20.23 -19.30
C GLY A 65 0.17 18.73 -19.57
N GLU A 66 1.37 18.16 -19.51
CA GLU A 66 1.57 16.74 -19.76
C GLU A 66 1.01 15.86 -18.64
N LEU A 67 0.42 14.73 -19.00
CA LEU A 67 -0.19 13.79 -18.04
C LEU A 67 -1.16 14.51 -17.05
N PHE A 68 -1.80 15.57 -17.53
CA PHE A 68 -2.69 16.42 -16.71
C PHE A 68 -2.01 16.98 -15.45
N GLY A 69 -0.70 17.23 -15.50
CA GLY A 69 0.10 17.70 -14.38
C GLY A 69 0.47 16.64 -13.34
N LYS A 70 0.06 15.38 -13.56
CA LYS A 70 0.29 14.27 -12.61
C LYS A 70 1.63 13.57 -12.81
N GLY A 71 2.48 13.98 -13.75
CA GLY A 71 3.81 13.42 -13.96
C GLY A 71 4.64 13.39 -12.67
N VAL A 72 5.64 12.50 -12.61
CA VAL A 72 6.54 12.34 -11.45
C VAL A 72 8.02 12.45 -11.84
N THR A 73 8.31 13.10 -12.97
CA THR A 73 9.68 13.20 -13.50
C THR A 73 10.61 13.95 -12.55
N LYS A 74 10.14 14.99 -11.86
CA LYS A 74 10.91 15.70 -10.82
C LYS A 74 11.28 14.80 -9.65
N ALA A 75 10.33 13.98 -9.18
CA ALA A 75 10.61 13.02 -8.12
C ALA A 75 11.63 11.96 -8.58
N VAL A 76 11.51 11.46 -9.81
CA VAL A 76 12.48 10.54 -10.43
C VAL A 76 13.86 11.18 -10.56
N GLU A 77 13.95 12.43 -10.98
CA GLU A 77 15.21 13.18 -11.04
C GLU A 77 15.86 13.33 -9.67
N ASN A 78 15.07 13.66 -8.64
CA ASN A 78 15.54 13.73 -7.25
C ASN A 78 16.14 12.39 -6.78
N ILE A 79 15.50 11.27 -7.12
CA ILE A 79 16.00 9.92 -6.78
C ILE A 79 17.32 9.65 -7.50
N ASN A 80 17.36 9.86 -8.82
CA ASN A 80 18.50 9.48 -9.64
C ASN A 80 19.75 10.35 -9.41
N ASN A 81 19.56 11.57 -8.92
CA ASN A 81 20.64 12.54 -8.70
C ASN A 81 20.94 12.72 -7.20
N GLU A 82 20.16 13.56 -6.53
CA GLU A 82 20.48 14.03 -5.17
C GLU A 82 20.42 12.90 -4.14
N ILE A 83 19.35 12.10 -4.16
CA ILE A 83 19.18 11.00 -3.20
C ILE A 83 20.22 9.91 -3.46
N ASN A 84 20.40 9.47 -4.70
CA ASN A 84 21.41 8.48 -5.06
C ASN A 84 22.80 8.93 -4.59
N ASN A 85 23.20 10.17 -4.89
CA ASN A 85 24.53 10.69 -4.51
C ASN A 85 24.70 10.81 -2.98
N SER A 86 23.63 11.00 -2.23
CA SER A 86 23.66 11.13 -0.77
C SER A 86 23.72 9.78 -0.04
N LEU A 87 23.19 8.71 -0.63
CA LEU A 87 23.03 7.42 0.03
C LEU A 87 23.99 6.34 -0.47
N VAL A 88 24.55 6.48 -1.67
CA VAL A 88 25.56 5.51 -2.20
C VAL A 88 26.72 5.40 -1.22
N GLY A 89 27.10 4.17 -0.88
CA GLY A 89 28.14 3.84 0.09
C GLY A 89 27.66 3.75 1.54
N MET A 90 26.39 4.07 1.84
CA MET A 90 25.84 3.88 3.18
C MET A 90 25.46 2.41 3.41
N ASP A 91 25.56 1.97 4.66
CA ASP A 91 25.10 0.64 5.09
C ASP A 91 23.58 0.53 4.97
N SER A 92 23.11 -0.39 4.11
CA SER A 92 21.68 -0.62 3.92
C SER A 92 21.02 -1.30 5.13
N GLY A 93 21.81 -1.90 6.01
CA GLY A 93 21.35 -2.56 7.22
C GLY A 93 20.81 -1.61 8.29
N ASP A 94 21.25 -0.35 8.29
CA ASP A 94 20.77 0.70 9.21
C ASP A 94 19.62 1.51 8.55
N GLN A 95 18.42 0.91 8.53
CA GLN A 95 17.22 1.57 7.96
C GLN A 95 16.95 2.93 8.63
N SER A 96 17.17 3.04 9.93
CA SER A 96 16.92 4.28 10.67
C SER A 96 17.85 5.41 10.23
N LEU A 97 19.10 5.11 9.96
CA LEU A 97 20.07 6.07 9.44
C LEU A 97 19.71 6.49 8.01
N ILE A 98 19.33 5.55 7.14
CA ILE A 98 18.87 5.84 5.78
C ILE A 98 17.64 6.78 5.80
N ASP A 99 16.63 6.46 6.61
CA ASP A 99 15.42 7.26 6.72
C ASP A 99 15.70 8.66 7.30
N THR A 100 16.54 8.74 8.32
CA THR A 100 16.99 10.03 8.89
C THR A 100 17.68 10.87 7.82
N ARG A 101 18.59 10.26 7.06
CA ARG A 101 19.30 10.96 5.99
C ARG A 101 18.38 11.49 4.89
N LEU A 102 17.36 10.70 4.51
CA LEU A 102 16.33 11.14 3.54
C LEU A 102 15.50 12.33 4.07
N ILE A 103 15.12 12.28 5.36
CA ILE A 103 14.36 13.36 6.01
C ILE A 103 15.19 14.65 6.10
N GLU A 104 16.45 14.55 6.51
CA GLU A 104 17.38 15.67 6.57
C GLU A 104 17.65 16.26 5.18
N LEU A 105 17.83 15.38 4.18
CA LEU A 105 18.07 15.80 2.80
C LEU A 105 16.87 16.58 2.25
N ASP A 106 15.64 16.15 2.49
CA ASP A 106 14.43 16.90 2.13
C ASP A 106 14.35 18.23 2.89
N GLY A 107 14.60 18.24 4.18
CA GLY A 107 14.63 19.42 5.04
C GLY A 107 13.30 20.13 5.25
N THR A 108 12.19 19.60 4.72
CA THR A 108 10.85 20.16 4.91
C THR A 108 9.99 19.30 5.84
N LYS A 109 9.02 19.92 6.51
CA LYS A 109 8.15 19.21 7.47
C LYS A 109 7.34 18.08 6.81
N ASN A 110 6.91 18.28 5.57
CA ASN A 110 5.98 17.40 4.85
C ASN A 110 6.57 16.76 3.58
N LYS A 111 7.90 16.69 3.44
CA LYS A 111 8.63 16.11 2.30
C LYS A 111 8.31 16.82 0.96
N SER A 112 8.02 18.12 1.00
CA SER A 112 7.58 18.85 -0.21
C SER A 112 8.71 19.18 -1.18
N ARG A 113 9.99 19.10 -0.77
CA ARG A 113 11.12 19.41 -1.65
C ARG A 113 11.51 18.25 -2.56
N LEU A 114 11.76 17.09 -2.00
CA LEU A 114 12.11 15.89 -2.77
C LEU A 114 10.88 15.13 -3.23
N GLY A 115 9.80 15.21 -2.47
CA GLY A 115 8.57 14.49 -2.65
C GLY A 115 8.46 13.25 -1.75
N ALA A 116 7.32 13.09 -1.08
CA ALA A 116 7.06 11.92 -0.25
C ALA A 116 7.15 10.62 -1.05
N ASN A 117 6.73 10.64 -2.32
CA ASN A 117 6.84 9.51 -3.25
C ASN A 117 8.30 9.11 -3.52
N ALA A 118 9.21 10.08 -3.67
CA ALA A 118 10.65 9.78 -3.83
C ALA A 118 11.25 9.22 -2.52
N VAL A 119 11.00 9.90 -1.40
CA VAL A 119 11.53 9.53 -0.08
C VAL A 119 11.05 8.14 0.34
N LEU A 120 9.75 7.88 0.27
CA LEU A 120 9.15 6.59 0.63
C LEU A 120 9.61 5.47 -0.31
N GLY A 121 9.70 5.76 -1.61
CA GLY A 121 10.18 4.79 -2.60
C GLY A 121 11.58 4.28 -2.28
N VAL A 122 12.50 5.18 -1.95
CA VAL A 122 13.87 4.81 -1.59
C VAL A 122 13.92 4.06 -0.25
N SER A 123 13.20 4.53 0.77
CA SER A 123 13.12 3.87 2.09
C SER A 123 12.64 2.42 1.97
N MET A 124 11.53 2.19 1.27
CA MET A 124 10.98 0.84 1.07
C MET A 124 11.88 -0.07 0.21
N ALA A 125 12.52 0.49 -0.82
CA ALA A 125 13.44 -0.26 -1.65
C ALA A 125 14.69 -0.69 -0.86
N ASN A 126 15.19 0.19 0.04
CA ASN A 126 16.30 -0.13 0.93
C ASN A 126 15.95 -1.27 1.89
N ALA A 127 14.79 -1.21 2.56
CA ALA A 127 14.36 -2.26 3.46
C ALA A 127 14.30 -3.64 2.77
N LYS A 128 13.84 -3.66 1.51
CA LYS A 128 13.78 -4.88 0.70
C LYS A 128 15.18 -5.37 0.28
N ALA A 129 16.07 -4.48 -0.18
CA ALA A 129 17.43 -4.83 -0.55
C ALA A 129 18.21 -5.36 0.66
N SER A 130 18.10 -4.72 1.82
CA SER A 130 18.69 -5.17 3.07
C SER A 130 18.16 -6.53 3.54
N SER A 131 16.87 -6.80 3.30
CA SER A 131 16.29 -8.12 3.61
C SER A 131 16.82 -9.20 2.67
N ASP A 132 16.95 -8.90 1.39
CA ASP A 132 17.51 -9.79 0.37
C ASP A 132 18.97 -10.15 0.70
N SER A 133 19.81 -9.17 1.03
CA SER A 133 21.20 -9.36 1.47
C SER A 133 21.31 -10.29 2.69
N LYS A 134 20.34 -10.23 3.60
CA LYS A 134 20.25 -11.10 4.79
C LYS A 134 19.61 -12.46 4.50
N ASN A 135 19.19 -12.71 3.27
CA ASN A 135 18.40 -13.89 2.87
C ASN A 135 17.18 -14.11 3.79
N LYS A 136 16.47 -13.02 4.11
CA LYS A 136 15.29 -13.01 4.95
C LYS A 136 14.09 -12.44 4.18
N HIS A 137 12.90 -12.89 4.54
CA HIS A 137 11.69 -12.18 4.10
C HIS A 137 11.59 -10.80 4.78
N LEU A 138 11.00 -9.84 4.09
CA LEU A 138 10.89 -8.46 4.61
C LEU A 138 10.25 -8.39 6.00
N PHE A 139 9.19 -9.16 6.26
CA PHE A 139 8.53 -9.19 7.57
C PHE A 139 9.44 -9.70 8.70
N GLN A 140 10.39 -10.60 8.39
CA GLN A 140 11.36 -11.11 9.35
C GLN A 140 12.44 -10.07 9.65
N SER A 141 12.80 -9.25 8.66
CA SER A 141 13.80 -8.20 8.83
C SER A 141 13.26 -6.97 9.57
N LEU A 142 11.98 -6.65 9.37
CA LEU A 142 11.30 -5.53 10.03
C LEU A 142 10.76 -5.89 11.42
N GLY A 143 10.48 -7.16 11.66
CA GLY A 143 9.95 -7.65 12.92
C GLY A 143 11.05 -8.04 13.91
N ASP A 144 10.61 -8.43 15.11
CA ASP A 144 11.44 -8.90 16.22
C ASP A 144 11.78 -10.40 16.16
N GLY A 145 11.53 -11.05 15.03
CA GLY A 145 11.68 -12.50 14.84
C GLY A 145 10.44 -13.33 15.23
N PHE A 146 9.44 -12.71 15.87
CA PHE A 146 8.17 -13.33 16.25
C PHE A 146 6.98 -12.78 15.46
N SER A 147 7.21 -11.85 14.55
CA SER A 147 6.20 -11.15 13.75
C SER A 147 5.69 -12.03 12.60
N ASN A 148 4.93 -13.08 12.93
CA ASN A 148 4.38 -14.05 11.98
C ASN A 148 2.84 -14.14 12.00
N ILE A 149 2.18 -13.20 12.69
CA ILE A 149 0.72 -13.15 12.79
C ILE A 149 0.20 -12.17 11.75
N LEU A 150 -0.61 -12.66 10.80
CA LEU A 150 -1.33 -11.80 9.89
C LEU A 150 -2.55 -11.18 10.60
N PRO A 151 -2.83 -9.88 10.39
CA PRO A 151 -4.04 -9.26 10.92
C PRO A 151 -5.28 -9.85 10.26
N VAL A 152 -6.43 -9.73 10.93
CA VAL A 152 -7.73 -9.98 10.29
C VAL A 152 -7.89 -8.99 9.14
N PRO A 153 -8.15 -9.47 7.89
CA PRO A 153 -8.26 -8.55 6.76
C PRO A 153 -9.52 -7.70 6.86
N MET A 154 -9.35 -6.40 6.61
CA MET A 154 -10.44 -5.44 6.41
C MET A 154 -10.67 -5.31 4.91
N MET A 155 -11.85 -5.67 4.43
CA MET A 155 -12.16 -5.74 3.01
C MET A 155 -13.24 -4.73 2.64
N ASN A 156 -12.92 -3.77 1.77
CA ASN A 156 -13.91 -2.84 1.25
C ASN A 156 -14.82 -3.55 0.24
N ILE A 157 -16.11 -3.61 0.53
CA ILE A 157 -17.11 -4.34 -0.26
C ILE A 157 -18.05 -3.39 -1.00
N ILE A 158 -18.34 -2.21 -0.42
CA ILE A 158 -19.18 -1.17 -1.05
C ILE A 158 -18.49 0.18 -0.90
N ASN A 159 -18.41 0.91 -2.00
CA ASN A 159 -17.85 2.24 -2.08
C ASN A 159 -18.96 3.30 -2.07
N GLY A 160 -18.64 4.47 -1.51
CA GLY A 160 -19.44 5.68 -1.59
C GLY A 160 -18.55 6.92 -1.47
N GLY A 161 -19.14 8.08 -1.17
CA GLY A 161 -18.41 9.33 -0.99
C GLY A 161 -17.51 9.66 -2.18
N ALA A 162 -16.25 9.98 -1.91
CA ALA A 162 -15.25 10.30 -2.94
C ALA A 162 -14.81 9.09 -3.79
N HIS A 163 -15.11 7.86 -3.36
CA HIS A 163 -14.68 6.61 -4.02
C HIS A 163 -15.71 6.06 -5.01
N ALA A 164 -16.91 6.66 -5.10
CA ALA A 164 -17.95 6.23 -6.03
C ALA A 164 -18.86 7.40 -6.44
N ASN A 165 -19.36 7.35 -7.66
CA ASN A 165 -20.36 8.32 -8.13
C ASN A 165 -21.78 7.79 -7.80
N ASN A 166 -22.13 7.80 -6.53
CA ASN A 166 -23.43 7.42 -5.99
C ASN A 166 -23.89 8.37 -4.88
N SER A 167 -25.01 8.07 -4.22
CA SER A 167 -25.63 8.93 -3.19
C SER A 167 -25.14 8.67 -1.78
N LEU A 168 -24.18 7.78 -1.57
CA LEU A 168 -23.66 7.44 -0.24
C LEU A 168 -22.59 8.43 0.20
N ASP A 169 -22.73 8.96 1.44
CA ASP A 169 -21.76 9.88 2.02
C ASP A 169 -20.51 9.18 2.57
N PHE A 170 -20.66 7.94 3.07
CA PHE A 170 -19.54 7.15 3.58
C PHE A 170 -18.71 6.58 2.41
N GLN A 171 -17.40 6.71 2.50
CA GLN A 171 -16.48 6.26 1.45
C GLN A 171 -16.40 4.75 1.33
N GLU A 172 -16.51 4.03 2.47
CA GLU A 172 -16.24 2.60 2.53
C GLU A 172 -17.20 1.89 3.48
N PHE A 173 -17.64 0.71 3.07
CA PHE A 173 -18.33 -0.25 3.92
C PHE A 173 -17.55 -1.56 3.85
N MET A 174 -16.89 -1.88 4.96
CA MET A 174 -15.95 -2.99 5.04
C MET A 174 -16.54 -4.17 5.81
N ILE A 175 -15.98 -5.35 5.55
CA ILE A 175 -16.19 -6.55 6.35
C ILE A 175 -14.87 -7.04 6.94
N MET A 176 -14.93 -7.65 8.12
CA MET A 176 -13.82 -8.30 8.78
C MET A 176 -14.23 -9.72 9.19
N PRO A 177 -13.64 -10.78 8.62
CA PRO A 177 -13.91 -12.18 8.97
C PRO A 177 -13.21 -12.58 10.27
N VAL A 178 -13.81 -12.28 11.41
CA VAL A 178 -13.21 -12.39 12.75
C VAL A 178 -13.20 -13.81 13.30
N SER A 179 -14.09 -14.70 12.83
CA SER A 179 -14.14 -16.10 13.28
C SER A 179 -13.23 -17.04 12.46
N ALA A 180 -12.56 -16.53 11.42
CA ALA A 180 -11.73 -17.35 10.57
C ALA A 180 -10.50 -17.88 11.33
N GLU A 181 -10.28 -19.20 11.29
CA GLU A 181 -9.14 -19.87 11.94
C GLU A 181 -7.79 -19.62 11.20
N SER A 182 -7.85 -19.09 9.98
CA SER A 182 -6.67 -18.81 9.16
C SER A 182 -6.92 -17.63 8.21
N PHE A 183 -5.84 -16.99 7.77
CA PHE A 183 -5.92 -15.92 6.76
C PHE A 183 -6.56 -16.42 5.45
N ASN A 184 -6.23 -17.65 5.02
CA ASN A 184 -6.87 -18.26 3.85
C ASN A 184 -8.38 -18.45 4.05
N GLY A 185 -8.79 -18.86 5.25
CA GLY A 185 -10.21 -18.93 5.64
C GLY A 185 -10.90 -17.58 5.57
N ALA A 186 -10.25 -16.53 6.11
CA ALA A 186 -10.75 -15.17 6.07
C ALA A 186 -10.93 -14.66 4.62
N MET A 187 -9.96 -14.90 3.75
CA MET A 187 -10.04 -14.52 2.33
C MET A 187 -11.16 -15.25 1.60
N ARG A 188 -11.38 -16.53 1.90
CA ARG A 188 -12.50 -17.31 1.36
C ARG A 188 -13.84 -16.71 1.79
N MET A 189 -14.03 -16.45 3.10
CA MET A 189 -15.25 -15.83 3.62
C MET A 189 -15.56 -14.50 2.93
N GLY A 190 -14.55 -13.64 2.81
CA GLY A 190 -14.70 -12.35 2.12
C GLY A 190 -15.09 -12.50 0.66
N SER A 191 -14.49 -13.43 -0.07
CA SER A 191 -14.84 -13.72 -1.47
C SER A 191 -16.28 -14.24 -1.62
N GLU A 192 -16.71 -15.15 -0.76
CA GLU A 192 -18.05 -15.71 -0.78
C GLU A 192 -19.11 -14.63 -0.51
N ILE A 193 -18.85 -13.72 0.44
CA ILE A 193 -19.74 -12.59 0.75
C ILE A 193 -19.78 -11.59 -0.42
N PHE A 194 -18.62 -11.28 -1.01
CA PHE A 194 -18.54 -10.39 -2.17
C PHE A 194 -19.39 -10.90 -3.33
N HIS A 195 -19.29 -12.20 -3.65
CA HIS A 195 -20.09 -12.81 -4.72
C HIS A 195 -21.57 -12.94 -4.37
N SER A 196 -21.91 -13.17 -3.10
CA SER A 196 -23.30 -13.16 -2.64
C SER A 196 -23.92 -11.76 -2.76
N LEU A 197 -23.18 -10.71 -2.41
CA LEU A 197 -23.63 -9.33 -2.61
C LEU A 197 -23.80 -9.01 -4.09
N LYS A 198 -22.87 -9.45 -4.96
CA LYS A 198 -23.00 -9.28 -6.40
C LYS A 198 -24.31 -9.88 -6.93
N SER A 199 -24.68 -11.08 -6.47
CA SER A 199 -25.95 -11.74 -6.85
C SER A 199 -27.15 -10.90 -6.38
N ILE A 200 -27.15 -10.42 -5.14
CA ILE A 200 -28.22 -9.57 -4.60
C ILE A 200 -28.39 -8.30 -5.42
N LEU A 201 -27.28 -7.58 -5.68
CA LEU A 201 -27.31 -6.36 -6.49
C LEU A 201 -27.83 -6.62 -7.91
N SER A 202 -27.38 -7.71 -8.55
CA SER A 202 -27.85 -8.09 -9.89
C SER A 202 -29.35 -8.40 -9.92
N GLU A 203 -29.89 -9.10 -8.90
CA GLU A 203 -31.30 -9.41 -8.75
C GLU A 203 -32.16 -8.14 -8.58
N MET A 204 -31.58 -7.08 -7.99
CA MET A 204 -32.21 -5.78 -7.83
C MET A 204 -32.09 -4.85 -9.05
N GLY A 205 -31.26 -5.21 -10.03
CA GLY A 205 -30.94 -4.35 -11.19
C GLY A 205 -29.93 -3.22 -10.84
N GLU A 206 -29.24 -3.32 -9.71
CA GLU A 206 -28.19 -2.39 -9.31
C GLU A 206 -26.87 -2.67 -10.05
N PRO A 207 -26.01 -1.64 -10.23
CA PRO A 207 -24.70 -1.82 -10.84
C PRO A 207 -23.82 -2.81 -10.06
N THR A 208 -23.16 -3.71 -10.78
CA THR A 208 -22.18 -4.67 -10.22
C THR A 208 -20.75 -4.39 -10.71
N SER A 209 -20.51 -3.23 -11.30
CA SER A 209 -19.15 -2.71 -11.54
C SER A 209 -18.51 -2.30 -10.21
N VAL A 210 -17.19 -2.49 -10.13
CA VAL A 210 -16.42 -2.10 -8.95
C VAL A 210 -15.85 -0.69 -9.10
N GLY A 211 -15.75 0.03 -8.01
CA GLY A 211 -15.07 1.31 -7.95
C GLY A 211 -13.54 1.17 -7.81
N ASP A 212 -12.86 2.29 -7.64
CA ASP A 212 -11.40 2.38 -7.56
C ASP A 212 -10.80 1.58 -6.39
N GLU A 213 -11.57 1.39 -5.33
CA GLU A 213 -11.18 0.64 -4.12
C GLU A 213 -11.67 -0.82 -4.12
N GLY A 214 -12.21 -1.30 -5.25
CA GLY A 214 -12.60 -2.70 -5.45
C GLY A 214 -13.98 -3.10 -4.94
N GLY A 215 -14.68 -2.27 -4.17
CA GLY A 215 -16.08 -2.48 -3.75
C GLY A 215 -17.08 -2.11 -4.84
N PHE A 216 -18.31 -2.63 -4.75
CA PHE A 216 -19.43 -2.23 -5.62
C PHE A 216 -19.86 -0.79 -5.34
N ALA A 217 -20.49 -0.16 -6.30
CA ALA A 217 -20.98 1.22 -6.19
C ALA A 217 -22.51 1.31 -6.48
N PRO A 218 -23.36 0.66 -5.67
CA PRO A 218 -24.82 0.72 -5.86
C PRO A 218 -25.38 2.09 -5.47
N ASN A 219 -26.60 2.40 -5.95
CA ASN A 219 -27.32 3.63 -5.62
C ASN A 219 -28.23 3.44 -4.40
N PHE A 220 -27.69 3.02 -3.27
CA PHE A 220 -28.44 2.93 -2.02
C PHE A 220 -28.76 4.32 -1.46
N LYS A 221 -29.89 4.41 -0.74
CA LYS A 221 -30.44 5.69 -0.26
C LYS A 221 -29.87 6.15 1.06
N SER A 222 -29.29 5.21 1.84
CA SER A 222 -28.72 5.53 3.15
C SER A 222 -27.66 4.50 3.58
N PRO A 223 -26.81 4.85 4.55
CA PRO A 223 -25.88 3.91 5.17
C PRO A 223 -26.58 2.70 5.80
N GLU A 224 -27.75 2.87 6.41
CA GLU A 224 -28.53 1.80 7.03
C GLU A 224 -29.03 0.80 5.97
N GLU A 225 -29.49 1.28 4.83
CA GLU A 225 -29.87 0.42 3.69
C GLU A 225 -28.66 -0.38 3.22
N THR A 226 -27.49 0.27 3.08
CA THR A 226 -26.23 -0.36 2.69
C THR A 226 -25.86 -1.49 3.65
N LEU A 227 -25.88 -1.22 4.96
CA LEU A 227 -25.57 -2.21 6.00
C LEU A 227 -26.58 -3.37 6.00
N SER A 228 -27.85 -3.10 5.71
CA SER A 228 -28.88 -4.14 5.60
C SER A 228 -28.59 -5.10 4.46
N PHE A 229 -28.18 -4.60 3.29
CA PHE A 229 -27.81 -5.47 2.14
C PHE A 229 -26.50 -6.21 2.37
N LEU A 230 -25.55 -5.59 3.05
CA LEU A 230 -24.30 -6.26 3.44
C LEU A 230 -24.58 -7.40 4.43
N SER A 231 -25.44 -7.18 5.43
CA SER A 231 -25.88 -8.22 6.35
C SER A 231 -26.57 -9.38 5.64
N LYS A 232 -27.47 -9.10 4.69
CA LYS A 232 -28.09 -10.14 3.85
C LYS A 232 -27.08 -10.94 3.04
N ALA A 233 -26.02 -10.29 2.53
CA ALA A 233 -24.98 -10.99 1.80
C ALA A 233 -24.17 -11.93 2.71
N VAL A 234 -23.86 -11.49 3.93
CA VAL A 234 -23.23 -12.31 4.97
C VAL A 234 -24.08 -13.54 5.27
N GLU A 235 -25.36 -13.35 5.56
CA GLU A 235 -26.31 -14.44 5.88
C GLU A 235 -26.52 -15.40 4.69
N LYS A 236 -26.65 -14.87 3.45
CA LYS A 236 -26.77 -15.66 2.22
C LYS A 236 -25.53 -16.55 1.99
N SER A 237 -24.36 -16.11 2.47
CA SER A 237 -23.12 -16.88 2.43
C SER A 237 -23.00 -17.92 3.56
N GLY A 238 -23.99 -18.00 4.47
CA GLY A 238 -24.00 -18.96 5.58
C GLY A 238 -23.23 -18.49 6.83
N TYR A 239 -22.87 -17.21 6.91
CA TYR A 239 -22.17 -16.63 8.05
C TYR A 239 -23.11 -15.76 8.92
N LYS A 240 -22.68 -15.52 10.16
CA LYS A 240 -23.43 -14.71 11.12
C LYS A 240 -22.79 -13.35 11.31
N VAL A 241 -23.62 -12.29 11.18
CA VAL A 241 -23.21 -10.93 11.48
C VAL A 241 -22.97 -10.79 12.99
N GLY A 242 -21.86 -10.19 13.36
CA GLY A 242 -21.43 -9.99 14.75
C GLY A 242 -20.62 -11.14 15.34
N ASP A 243 -20.86 -12.37 14.90
CA ASP A 243 -20.12 -13.56 15.35
C ASP A 243 -18.97 -13.92 14.38
N ASP A 244 -19.29 -14.09 13.10
CA ASP A 244 -18.33 -14.49 12.09
C ASP A 244 -17.75 -13.29 11.35
N ILE A 245 -18.58 -12.32 11.09
CA ILE A 245 -18.27 -11.10 10.30
C ILE A 245 -18.68 -9.86 11.07
N VAL A 246 -17.77 -8.94 11.21
CA VAL A 246 -18.02 -7.59 11.71
C VAL A 246 -17.72 -6.55 10.64
#